data_93ca7a81c5cb4b406a06d28a7811de55
#
_entry.id   93ca7a81c5cb4b406a06d28a7811de55
#
_cell.length_a   1.000
_cell.length_b   1.000
_cell.length_c   1.000
_cell.angle_alpha   90.00
_cell.angle_beta   90.00
_cell.angle_gamma   90.00
#
_symmetry.space_group_name_H-M   'P 1'
#
loop_
_entity.id
_entity.type
_entity.pdbx_description
1 polymer ?
#
loop_
_entity_poly.entity_id
_entity_poly.type
_entity_poly.pdbx_seq_one_letter_code
_entity_poly.pdbx_strand_id
1 'polypeptide(L)'
;MPFPLLHVDTGWKFREMYAFRDRTANAYGCELLVHKNPEGVAMGINPFVHGSAKHTDIMKTEGLKQALNKYGFDAAFGGARRDEEKSRAKERIYSFRDRFHRWDPKNQRPELWRNYNGQINKGESIRVFPLSNWTEQDIWQYIWLENIDIVPLYLAAERPVLERDGMLMMVDDDRIDLQPGEVIKKKDGALPYTWVLAAHRGGGIPRANAAGNYRRDAGFYHQRAPGEDD
;
A
#
# COMPACT_ATOMS: atom_id res chain seq x y z
N MET A 1 -19.92 8.71 0.36
CA MET A 1 -19.29 8.20 -0.89
C MET A 1 -20.25 7.26 -1.58
N PRO A 2 -20.31 7.19 -2.93
CA PRO A 2 -21.26 6.32 -3.65
C PRO A 2 -20.82 4.84 -3.71
N PHE A 3 -19.66 4.49 -3.20
CA PHE A 3 -19.13 3.13 -3.19
C PHE A 3 -18.40 2.84 -1.88
N PRO A 4 -18.33 1.56 -1.45
CA PRO A 4 -17.67 1.17 -0.21
C PRO A 4 -16.15 1.21 -0.35
N LEU A 5 -15.45 1.32 0.79
CA LEU A 5 -14.02 1.05 0.90
C LEU A 5 -13.80 -0.44 1.17
N LEU A 6 -12.96 -1.07 0.37
CA LEU A 6 -12.59 -2.48 0.56
C LEU A 6 -11.20 -2.57 1.19
N HIS A 7 -11.12 -3.19 2.35
CA HIS A 7 -9.86 -3.53 3.01
C HIS A 7 -9.64 -5.04 2.98
N VAL A 8 -8.60 -5.49 2.28
CA VAL A 8 -8.12 -6.87 2.36
C VAL A 8 -7.17 -6.96 3.55
N ASP A 9 -7.64 -7.56 4.62
CA ASP A 9 -6.89 -7.70 5.86
C ASP A 9 -6.02 -8.96 5.84
N THR A 10 -4.71 -8.76 5.85
CA THR A 10 -3.73 -9.85 5.92
C THR A 10 -3.45 -10.32 7.36
N GLY A 11 -3.98 -9.60 8.36
CA GLY A 11 -3.73 -9.86 9.77
C GLY A 11 -2.37 -9.32 10.28
N TRP A 12 -1.52 -8.79 9.41
CA TRP A 12 -0.14 -8.38 9.73
C TRP A 12 0.16 -6.91 9.44
N LYS A 13 -0.85 -6.07 9.49
CA LYS A 13 -0.66 -4.62 9.37
C LYS A 13 -0.36 -3.98 10.73
N PHE A 14 0.26 -2.82 10.71
CA PHE A 14 0.52 -2.02 11.91
C PHE A 14 -0.77 -1.45 12.51
N ARG A 15 -0.80 -1.26 13.83
CA ARG A 15 -1.96 -0.74 14.56
C ARG A 15 -2.38 0.64 14.07
N GLU A 16 -1.40 1.52 13.76
CA GLU A 16 -1.68 2.84 13.21
C GLU A 16 -2.40 2.78 11.85
N MET A 17 -2.14 1.74 11.04
CA MET A 17 -2.84 1.56 9.76
C MET A 17 -4.31 1.21 9.96
N TYR A 18 -4.63 0.36 10.93
CA TYR A 18 -6.01 0.04 11.28
C TYR A 18 -6.73 1.27 11.84
N ALA A 19 -6.13 1.97 12.79
CA ALA A 19 -6.69 3.17 13.39
C ALA A 19 -6.93 4.27 12.34
N PHE A 20 -5.98 4.48 11.43
CA PHE A 20 -6.12 5.45 10.35
C PHE A 20 -7.24 5.07 9.39
N ARG A 21 -7.33 3.80 8.98
CA ARG A 21 -8.39 3.27 8.11
C ARG A 21 -9.77 3.55 8.71
N ASP A 22 -9.96 3.18 9.97
CA ASP A 22 -11.26 3.29 10.65
C ASP A 22 -11.66 4.77 10.83
N ARG A 23 -10.70 5.62 11.26
CA ARG A 23 -10.91 7.07 11.37
C ARG A 23 -11.27 7.69 10.03
N THR A 24 -10.56 7.31 8.96
CA THR A 24 -10.79 7.85 7.61
C THR A 24 -12.14 7.40 7.07
N ALA A 25 -12.49 6.12 7.20
CA ALA A 25 -13.79 5.62 6.78
C ALA A 25 -14.94 6.36 7.47
N ASN A 26 -14.82 6.58 8.78
CA ASN A 26 -15.81 7.32 9.58
C ASN A 26 -15.88 8.79 9.16
N ALA A 27 -14.76 9.47 8.99
CA ALA A 27 -14.69 10.88 8.62
C ALA A 27 -15.35 11.16 7.26
N TYR A 28 -15.20 10.26 6.31
CA TYR A 28 -15.81 10.39 4.98
C TYR A 28 -17.20 9.74 4.87
N GLY A 29 -17.72 9.15 5.95
CA GLY A 29 -19.02 8.45 5.94
C GLY A 29 -19.04 7.27 4.94
N CYS A 30 -17.93 6.56 4.81
CA CYS A 30 -17.80 5.45 3.88
C CYS A 30 -18.15 4.14 4.56
N GLU A 31 -18.91 3.29 3.87
CA GLU A 31 -19.03 1.89 4.25
C GLU A 31 -17.66 1.22 4.13
N LEU A 32 -17.22 0.55 5.19
CA LEU A 32 -15.96 -0.18 5.22
C LEU A 32 -16.21 -1.68 5.18
N LEU A 33 -15.84 -2.31 4.06
CA LEU A 33 -15.86 -3.75 3.89
C LEU A 33 -14.48 -4.33 4.22
N VAL A 34 -14.41 -5.17 5.24
CA VAL A 34 -13.17 -5.86 5.61
C VAL A 34 -13.26 -7.32 5.20
N HIS A 35 -12.34 -7.75 4.35
CA HIS A 35 -12.22 -9.15 3.93
C HIS A 35 -10.89 -9.74 4.37
N LYS A 36 -10.95 -10.89 5.02
CA LYS A 36 -9.80 -11.70 5.40
C LYS A 36 -9.94 -13.07 4.75
N ASN A 37 -8.87 -13.58 4.12
CA ASN A 37 -8.93 -14.89 3.49
C ASN A 37 -9.16 -15.98 4.55
N PRO A 38 -10.33 -16.64 4.57
CA PRO A 38 -10.65 -17.63 5.60
C PRO A 38 -9.77 -18.88 5.52
N GLU A 39 -9.37 -19.28 4.32
CA GLU A 39 -8.49 -20.43 4.12
C GLU A 39 -7.09 -20.15 4.64
N GLY A 40 -6.55 -18.96 4.35
CA GLY A 40 -5.25 -18.54 4.87
C GLY A 40 -5.24 -18.41 6.39
N VAL A 41 -6.34 -17.98 6.99
CA VAL A 41 -6.52 -17.97 8.47
C VAL A 41 -6.54 -19.37 9.03
N ALA A 42 -7.32 -20.28 8.43
CA ALA A 42 -7.40 -21.67 8.88
C ALA A 42 -6.05 -22.41 8.78
N MET A 43 -5.24 -22.08 7.77
CA MET A 43 -3.88 -22.61 7.60
C MET A 43 -2.85 -21.93 8.51
N GLY A 44 -3.22 -20.92 9.29
CA GLY A 44 -2.31 -20.17 10.15
C GLY A 44 -1.18 -19.46 9.37
N ILE A 45 -1.47 -18.95 8.17
CA ILE A 45 -0.45 -18.34 7.30
C ILE A 45 0.18 -17.12 7.98
N ASN A 46 1.50 -17.22 8.19
CA ASN A 46 2.31 -16.26 8.92
C ASN A 46 3.53 -15.88 8.08
N PRO A 47 3.86 -14.60 7.90
CA PRO A 47 4.97 -14.15 7.07
C PRO A 47 6.34 -14.59 7.59
N PHE A 48 6.50 -14.77 8.91
CA PHE A 48 7.77 -15.22 9.52
C PHE A 48 8.00 -16.71 9.36
N VAL A 49 6.94 -17.52 9.42
CA VAL A 49 7.02 -18.99 9.31
C VAL A 49 7.00 -19.43 7.84
N HIS A 50 6.12 -18.86 7.05
CA HIS A 50 5.85 -19.30 5.68
C HIS A 50 6.55 -18.45 4.61
N GLY A 51 7.21 -17.37 5.02
CA GLY A 51 7.82 -16.39 4.16
C GLY A 51 6.82 -15.36 3.60
N SER A 52 7.33 -14.17 3.34
CA SER A 52 6.54 -13.02 2.91
C SER A 52 5.85 -13.23 1.56
N ALA A 53 6.50 -13.94 0.61
CA ALA A 53 5.92 -14.21 -0.70
C ALA A 53 4.65 -15.06 -0.61
N LYS A 54 4.69 -16.18 0.11
CA LYS A 54 3.54 -17.06 0.31
C LYS A 54 2.43 -16.37 1.09
N HIS A 55 2.79 -15.63 2.14
CA HIS A 55 1.83 -14.85 2.91
C HIS A 55 1.13 -13.80 2.02
N THR A 56 1.87 -13.06 1.20
CA THR A 56 1.31 -12.07 0.28
C THR A 56 0.39 -12.71 -0.75
N ASP A 57 0.79 -13.82 -1.33
CA ASP A 57 0.00 -14.52 -2.33
C ASP A 57 -1.34 -14.98 -1.76
N ILE A 58 -1.32 -15.70 -0.65
CA ILE A 58 -2.54 -16.25 -0.04
C ILE A 58 -3.39 -15.16 0.62
N MET A 59 -2.81 -14.35 1.50
CA MET A 59 -3.60 -13.43 2.31
C MET A 59 -3.99 -12.15 1.57
N LYS A 60 -3.19 -11.68 0.61
CA LYS A 60 -3.44 -10.45 -0.13
C LYS A 60 -4.00 -10.73 -1.52
N THR A 61 -3.30 -11.54 -2.34
CA THR A 61 -3.69 -11.73 -3.76
C THR A 61 -4.96 -12.56 -3.87
N GLU A 62 -5.00 -13.74 -3.27
CA GLU A 62 -6.20 -14.57 -3.26
C GLU A 62 -7.31 -13.94 -2.42
N GLY A 63 -7.00 -13.32 -1.27
CA GLY A 63 -7.97 -12.58 -0.48
C GLY A 63 -8.67 -11.46 -1.26
N LEU A 64 -7.94 -10.75 -2.12
CA LEU A 64 -8.54 -9.73 -2.98
C LEU A 64 -9.48 -10.33 -4.04
N LYS A 65 -9.10 -11.43 -4.68
CA LYS A 65 -9.96 -12.14 -5.65
C LYS A 65 -11.23 -12.63 -4.99
N GLN A 66 -11.12 -13.25 -3.81
CA GLN A 66 -12.26 -13.70 -3.02
C GLN A 66 -13.20 -12.53 -2.67
N ALA A 67 -12.67 -11.40 -2.25
CA ALA A 67 -13.47 -10.22 -1.92
C ALA A 67 -14.23 -9.69 -3.14
N LEU A 68 -13.54 -9.53 -4.27
CA LEU A 68 -14.17 -9.03 -5.50
C LEU A 68 -15.29 -9.94 -5.98
N ASN A 69 -15.07 -11.26 -5.93
CA ASN A 69 -16.10 -12.25 -6.29
C ASN A 69 -17.27 -12.25 -5.30
N LYS A 70 -16.97 -12.19 -3.99
CA LYS A 70 -17.98 -12.20 -2.93
C LYS A 70 -18.93 -11.03 -3.03
N TYR A 71 -18.40 -9.84 -3.30
CA TYR A 71 -19.19 -8.60 -3.36
C TYR A 71 -19.67 -8.24 -4.76
N GLY A 72 -19.23 -8.97 -5.80
CA GLY A 72 -19.65 -8.76 -7.18
C GLY A 72 -19.23 -7.43 -7.78
N PHE A 73 -18.03 -6.96 -7.45
CA PHE A 73 -17.54 -5.67 -7.96
C PHE A 73 -17.07 -5.77 -9.41
N ASP A 74 -17.63 -4.94 -10.27
CA ASP A 74 -17.18 -4.76 -11.66
C ASP A 74 -15.93 -3.90 -11.78
N ALA A 75 -15.75 -2.97 -10.84
CA ALA A 75 -14.60 -2.06 -10.80
C ALA A 75 -14.02 -1.94 -9.40
N ALA A 76 -12.69 -1.82 -9.32
CA ALA A 76 -11.99 -1.56 -8.07
C ALA A 76 -10.95 -0.44 -8.26
N PHE A 77 -11.13 0.66 -7.51
CA PHE A 77 -10.17 1.78 -7.48
C PHE A 77 -8.95 1.42 -6.63
N GLY A 78 -7.77 1.81 -7.10
CA GLY A 78 -6.52 1.60 -6.38
C GLY A 78 -5.52 2.71 -6.64
N GLY A 79 -4.61 2.92 -5.70
CA GLY A 79 -3.59 3.97 -5.75
C GLY A 79 -2.31 3.57 -6.50
N ALA A 80 -2.30 2.46 -7.25
CA ALA A 80 -1.10 2.01 -7.94
C ALA A 80 -0.65 2.98 -9.04
N ARG A 81 0.66 3.15 -9.19
CA ARG A 81 1.31 4.04 -10.17
C ARG A 81 2.27 3.27 -11.06
N ARG A 82 2.45 3.69 -12.29
CA ARG A 82 3.40 3.08 -13.23
C ARG A 82 4.85 3.31 -12.82
N ASP A 83 5.10 4.39 -12.10
CA ASP A 83 6.42 4.76 -11.56
C ASP A 83 6.86 3.86 -10.38
N GLU A 84 5.92 3.19 -9.73
CA GLU A 84 6.14 2.41 -8.53
C GLU A 84 6.97 1.14 -8.78
N GLU A 85 6.73 0.46 -9.89
CA GLU A 85 7.46 -0.76 -10.26
C GLU A 85 7.39 -1.08 -11.76
N LYS A 86 8.44 -1.72 -12.27
CA LYS A 86 8.57 -2.08 -13.70
C LYS A 86 7.43 -2.96 -14.23
N SER A 87 6.86 -3.82 -13.40
CA SER A 87 5.74 -4.69 -13.78
C SER A 87 4.48 -3.88 -14.15
N ARG A 88 4.34 -2.66 -13.62
CA ARG A 88 3.22 -1.75 -13.87
C ARG A 88 3.44 -0.78 -15.02
N ALA A 89 4.63 -0.75 -15.63
CA ALA A 89 4.98 0.25 -16.65
C ALA A 89 4.03 0.26 -17.86
N LYS A 90 3.44 -0.89 -18.21
CA LYS A 90 2.49 -1.02 -19.32
C LYS A 90 1.03 -0.92 -18.87
N GLU A 91 0.75 -0.95 -17.58
CA GLU A 91 -0.58 -0.76 -17.02
C GLU A 91 -1.07 0.67 -17.31
N ARG A 92 -2.35 0.84 -17.48
CA ARG A 92 -3.00 2.13 -17.75
C ARG A 92 -3.93 2.48 -16.61
N ILE A 93 -4.60 3.63 -16.71
CA ILE A 93 -5.61 4.03 -15.72
C ILE A 93 -6.68 2.96 -15.61
N TYR A 94 -7.19 2.44 -16.75
CA TYR A 94 -8.09 1.29 -16.79
C TYR A 94 -7.32 0.01 -17.11
N SER A 95 -7.16 -0.85 -16.10
CA SER A 95 -6.50 -2.14 -16.23
C SER A 95 -7.56 -3.24 -16.24
N PHE A 96 -7.82 -3.80 -17.42
CA PHE A 96 -8.84 -4.82 -17.61
C PHE A 96 -8.36 -6.17 -17.09
N ARG A 97 -9.26 -6.88 -16.43
CA ARG A 97 -9.01 -8.21 -15.86
C ARG A 97 -10.00 -9.21 -16.42
N ASP A 98 -9.50 -10.36 -16.83
CA ASP A 98 -10.33 -11.47 -17.24
C ASP A 98 -11.10 -12.05 -16.03
N ARG A 99 -11.94 -13.07 -16.30
CA ARG A 99 -12.72 -13.78 -15.27
C ARG A 99 -11.86 -14.47 -14.19
N PHE A 100 -10.55 -14.60 -14.42
CA PHE A 100 -9.58 -15.13 -13.46
C PHE A 100 -8.77 -14.03 -12.76
N HIS A 101 -9.19 -12.77 -12.91
CA HIS A 101 -8.51 -11.57 -12.42
C HIS A 101 -7.11 -11.35 -13.00
N ARG A 102 -6.79 -11.94 -14.16
CA ARG A 102 -5.51 -11.78 -14.84
C ARG A 102 -5.54 -10.55 -15.73
N TRP A 103 -4.45 -9.83 -15.72
CA TRP A 103 -4.21 -8.74 -16.65
C TRP A 103 -3.48 -9.25 -17.90
N ASP A 104 -3.98 -8.88 -19.09
CA ASP A 104 -3.31 -9.16 -20.35
C ASP A 104 -2.76 -7.86 -20.95
N PRO A 105 -1.43 -7.65 -20.88
CA PRO A 105 -0.81 -6.46 -21.42
C PRO A 105 -0.94 -6.32 -22.94
N LYS A 106 -1.21 -7.40 -23.67
CA LYS A 106 -1.40 -7.37 -25.14
C LYS A 106 -2.75 -6.79 -25.53
N ASN A 107 -3.77 -7.00 -24.68
CA ASN A 107 -5.13 -6.54 -24.91
C ASN A 107 -5.45 -5.27 -24.12
N GLN A 108 -4.44 -4.60 -23.58
CA GLN A 108 -4.63 -3.32 -22.91
C GLN A 108 -5.13 -2.27 -23.91
N ARG A 109 -6.29 -1.69 -23.60
CA ARG A 109 -6.90 -0.65 -24.47
C ARG A 109 -6.10 0.65 -24.39
N PRO A 110 -5.88 1.34 -25.51
CA PRO A 110 -5.26 2.66 -25.53
C PRO A 110 -6.16 3.71 -24.88
N GLU A 111 -5.55 4.67 -24.17
CA GLU A 111 -6.23 5.78 -23.49
C GLU A 111 -5.80 7.11 -24.12
N LEU A 112 -5.97 7.21 -25.46
CA LEU A 112 -5.61 8.41 -26.21
C LEU A 112 -6.59 9.56 -25.89
N TRP A 113 -6.06 10.76 -25.76
CA TRP A 113 -6.82 11.99 -25.49
C TRP A 113 -7.77 11.89 -24.28
N ARG A 114 -7.41 11.09 -23.27
CA ARG A 114 -8.23 10.84 -22.08
C ARG A 114 -9.59 10.19 -22.37
N ASN A 115 -9.68 9.45 -23.46
CA ASN A 115 -10.86 8.66 -23.75
C ASN A 115 -10.78 7.32 -23.01
N TYR A 116 -11.63 7.18 -22.00
CA TYR A 116 -11.70 5.96 -21.19
C TYR A 116 -12.92 5.14 -21.58
N ASN A 117 -12.69 3.94 -22.09
CA ASN A 117 -13.77 2.99 -22.36
C ASN A 117 -13.81 1.95 -21.24
N GLY A 118 -14.82 2.04 -20.38
CA GLY A 118 -15.05 1.13 -19.25
C GLY A 118 -15.90 -0.10 -19.57
N GLN A 119 -16.22 -0.37 -20.83
CA GLN A 119 -17.03 -1.53 -21.19
C GLN A 119 -16.30 -2.83 -20.88
N ILE A 120 -16.95 -3.72 -20.14
CA ILE A 120 -16.47 -5.06 -19.79
C ILE A 120 -17.44 -6.12 -20.29
N ASN A 121 -16.94 -7.33 -20.50
CA ASN A 121 -17.77 -8.50 -20.76
C ASN A 121 -18.19 -9.15 -19.44
N LYS A 122 -19.18 -10.01 -19.49
CA LYS A 122 -19.64 -10.76 -18.32
C LYS A 122 -18.51 -11.58 -17.70
N GLY A 123 -18.25 -11.32 -16.41
CA GLY A 123 -17.20 -11.98 -15.63
C GLY A 123 -15.83 -11.30 -15.72
N GLU A 124 -15.67 -10.24 -16.51
CA GLU A 124 -14.49 -9.38 -16.48
C GLU A 124 -14.66 -8.30 -15.41
N SER A 125 -13.55 -7.65 -15.05
CA SER A 125 -13.55 -6.51 -14.13
C SER A 125 -12.48 -5.49 -14.51
N ILE A 126 -12.57 -4.29 -13.97
CA ILE A 126 -11.59 -3.22 -14.20
C ILE A 126 -10.91 -2.86 -12.88
N ARG A 127 -9.58 -2.75 -12.89
CA ARG A 127 -8.83 -2.01 -11.88
C ARG A 127 -8.65 -0.58 -12.38
N VAL A 128 -9.10 0.38 -11.62
CA VAL A 128 -8.99 1.80 -11.96
C VAL A 128 -7.90 2.42 -11.13
N PHE A 129 -6.87 2.97 -11.79
CA PHE A 129 -5.72 3.59 -11.15
C PHE A 129 -5.64 5.08 -11.49
N PRO A 130 -6.40 5.95 -10.82
CA PRO A 130 -6.45 7.38 -11.15
C PRO A 130 -5.07 8.05 -11.08
N LEU A 131 -4.20 7.54 -10.21
CA LEU A 131 -2.84 8.06 -9.99
C LEU A 131 -1.79 7.39 -10.88
N SER A 132 -2.19 6.58 -11.88
CA SER A 132 -1.29 5.77 -12.71
C SER A 132 -0.13 6.55 -13.32
N ASN A 133 -0.36 7.80 -13.74
CA ASN A 133 0.63 8.65 -14.40
C ASN A 133 1.38 9.60 -13.45
N TRP A 134 1.10 9.55 -12.16
CA TRP A 134 1.71 10.42 -11.15
C TRP A 134 3.04 9.84 -10.68
N THR A 135 4.00 10.71 -10.43
CA THR A 135 5.24 10.36 -9.73
C THR A 135 5.02 10.36 -8.21
N GLU A 136 5.98 9.82 -7.47
CA GLU A 136 5.95 9.90 -6.01
C GLU A 136 5.98 11.36 -5.54
N GLN A 137 6.74 12.21 -6.21
CA GLN A 137 6.81 13.64 -5.88
C GLN A 137 5.46 14.33 -6.08
N ASP A 138 4.74 14.04 -7.18
CA ASP A 138 3.40 14.59 -7.40
C ASP A 138 2.43 14.23 -6.27
N ILE A 139 2.51 12.99 -5.77
CA ILE A 139 1.69 12.53 -4.64
C ILE A 139 1.99 13.35 -3.38
N TRP A 140 3.26 13.53 -3.03
CA TRP A 140 3.64 14.30 -1.84
C TRP A 140 3.28 15.77 -1.96
N GLN A 141 3.44 16.38 -3.13
CA GLN A 141 3.01 17.75 -3.38
C GLN A 141 1.49 17.90 -3.24
N TYR A 142 0.73 16.94 -3.77
CA TYR A 142 -0.73 16.96 -3.68
C TYR A 142 -1.20 16.79 -2.24
N ILE A 143 -0.63 15.84 -1.49
CA ILE A 143 -0.93 15.65 -0.07
C ILE A 143 -0.70 16.94 0.71
N TRP A 144 0.41 17.63 0.45
CA TRP A 144 0.72 18.89 1.12
C TRP A 144 -0.21 20.03 0.72
N LEU A 145 -0.48 20.22 -0.58
CA LEU A 145 -1.36 21.29 -1.09
C LEU A 145 -2.78 21.16 -0.60
N GLU A 146 -3.31 19.94 -0.57
CA GLU A 146 -4.69 19.64 -0.17
C GLU A 146 -4.82 19.34 1.33
N ASN A 147 -3.71 19.42 2.08
CA ASN A 147 -3.66 19.09 3.51
C ASN A 147 -4.32 17.73 3.82
N ILE A 148 -3.96 16.71 3.03
CA ILE A 148 -4.52 15.37 3.17
C ILE A 148 -3.89 14.66 4.36
N ASP A 149 -4.73 14.14 5.25
CA ASP A 149 -4.29 13.33 6.38
C ASP A 149 -3.66 12.02 5.91
N ILE A 150 -2.54 11.64 6.50
CA ILE A 150 -1.78 10.43 6.15
C ILE A 150 -1.52 9.56 7.37
N VAL A 151 -1.15 8.30 7.13
CA VAL A 151 -0.75 7.39 8.20
C VAL A 151 0.52 7.93 8.88
N PRO A 152 0.55 8.09 10.21
CA PRO A 152 1.71 8.62 10.93
C PRO A 152 3.01 7.84 10.72
N LEU A 153 2.93 6.61 10.20
CA LEU A 153 4.10 5.79 9.87
C LEU A 153 5.03 6.41 8.82
N TYR A 154 4.51 7.32 7.98
CA TYR A 154 5.32 8.07 7.01
C TYR A 154 6.13 9.22 7.62
N LEU A 155 5.77 9.62 8.83
CA LEU A 155 6.46 10.70 9.53
C LEU A 155 7.62 10.15 10.37
N ALA A 156 8.71 10.92 10.47
CA ALA A 156 9.84 10.56 11.31
C ALA A 156 9.41 10.54 12.78
N ALA A 157 9.71 9.43 13.45
CA ALA A 157 9.45 9.26 14.88
C ALA A 157 10.39 8.21 15.46
N GLU A 158 10.63 8.27 16.77
CA GLU A 158 11.36 7.23 17.48
C GLU A 158 10.49 5.96 17.56
N ARG A 159 10.98 4.85 16.98
CA ARG A 159 10.20 3.60 16.89
C ARG A 159 11.01 2.41 17.39
N PRO A 160 10.36 1.45 18.06
CA PRO A 160 10.99 0.19 18.39
C PRO A 160 11.28 -0.62 17.13
N VAL A 161 12.53 -1.02 16.96
CA VAL A 161 12.98 -1.81 15.81
C VAL A 161 13.82 -3.00 16.25
N LEU A 162 13.70 -4.08 15.52
CA LEU A 162 14.51 -5.28 15.62
C LEU A 162 15.40 -5.37 14.38
N GLU A 163 16.67 -5.68 14.57
CA GLU A 163 17.58 -5.98 13.47
C GLU A 163 17.78 -7.49 13.36
N ARG A 164 17.33 -8.08 12.25
CA ARG A 164 17.47 -9.51 11.94
C ARG A 164 18.00 -9.66 10.51
N ASP A 165 19.06 -10.43 10.32
CA ASP A 165 19.71 -10.68 9.03
C ASP A 165 20.04 -9.39 8.25
N GLY A 166 20.47 -8.34 8.95
CA GLY A 166 20.76 -7.02 8.37
C GLY A 166 19.53 -6.21 7.96
N MET A 167 18.34 -6.71 8.24
CA MET A 167 17.08 -6.00 8.02
C MET A 167 16.61 -5.35 9.33
N LEU A 168 16.09 -4.12 9.22
CA LEU A 168 15.40 -3.47 10.31
C LEU A 168 13.91 -3.75 10.18
N MET A 169 13.31 -4.29 11.22
CA MET A 169 11.87 -4.55 11.31
C MET A 169 11.29 -3.71 12.44
N MET A 170 10.22 -2.98 12.17
CA MET A 170 9.48 -2.29 13.23
C MET A 170 8.71 -3.31 14.07
N VAL A 171 8.82 -3.19 15.37
CA VAL A 171 8.09 -4.01 16.35
C VAL A 171 6.91 -3.19 16.84
N ASP A 172 5.71 -3.56 16.39
CA ASP A 172 4.46 -2.86 16.73
C ASP A 172 3.72 -3.53 17.90
N ASP A 173 3.94 -4.85 18.04
CA ASP A 173 3.29 -5.69 19.03
C ASP A 173 4.09 -6.98 19.30
N ASP A 174 3.47 -7.90 20.03
CA ASP A 174 4.02 -9.18 20.47
C ASP A 174 3.99 -10.32 19.44
N ARG A 175 3.58 -10.04 18.18
CA ARG A 175 3.51 -11.06 17.12
C ARG A 175 4.87 -11.51 16.60
N ILE A 176 5.94 -10.78 16.91
CA ILE A 176 7.31 -11.11 16.51
C ILE A 176 7.99 -11.86 17.64
N ASP A 177 8.23 -13.16 17.46
CA ASP A 177 9.02 -13.95 18.38
C ASP A 177 10.49 -13.54 18.30
N LEU A 178 11.04 -13.09 19.44
CA LEU A 178 12.45 -12.74 19.55
C LEU A 178 13.31 -14.00 19.62
N GLN A 179 14.38 -14.02 18.84
CA GLN A 179 15.38 -15.08 18.90
C GLN A 179 16.40 -14.81 20.03
N PRO A 180 17.09 -15.84 20.53
CA PRO A 180 18.13 -15.66 21.54
C PRO A 180 19.19 -14.64 21.08
N GLY A 181 19.42 -13.60 21.89
CA GLY A 181 20.37 -12.53 21.59
C GLY A 181 19.82 -11.35 20.81
N GLU A 182 18.58 -11.40 20.34
CA GLU A 182 17.95 -10.24 19.71
C GLU A 182 17.48 -9.22 20.75
N VAL A 183 17.67 -7.95 20.46
CA VAL A 183 17.28 -6.83 21.31
C VAL A 183 16.51 -5.79 20.50
N ILE A 184 15.35 -5.40 21.01
CA ILE A 184 14.58 -4.29 20.45
C ILE A 184 15.29 -2.98 20.83
N LYS A 185 15.59 -2.18 19.80
CA LYS A 185 16.22 -0.85 19.97
C LYS A 185 15.26 0.22 19.48
N LYS A 186 15.28 1.37 20.14
CA LYS A 186 14.58 2.55 19.64
C LYS A 186 15.46 3.24 18.59
N LYS A 187 14.87 3.60 17.47
CA LYS A 187 15.55 4.26 16.37
C LYS A 187 14.68 5.37 15.79
N ASP A 188 15.28 6.55 15.62
CA ASP A 188 14.66 7.64 14.90
C ASP A 188 14.62 7.34 13.40
N GLY A 189 13.46 7.52 12.81
CA GLY A 189 13.28 7.39 11.36
C GLY A 189 11.82 7.46 10.94
N ALA A 190 11.59 7.91 9.71
CA ALA A 190 10.37 7.64 8.99
C ALA A 190 10.46 6.21 8.47
N LEU A 191 9.34 5.49 8.43
CA LEU A 191 9.29 4.26 7.66
C LEU A 191 9.15 4.67 6.18
N PRO A 192 10.20 4.53 5.36
CA PRO A 192 10.04 4.79 3.95
C PRO A 192 8.97 3.86 3.40
N TYR A 193 8.26 4.31 2.37
CA TYR A 193 7.23 3.54 1.66
C TYR A 193 7.68 2.09 1.34
N THR A 194 8.96 1.92 1.05
CA THR A 194 9.62 0.62 0.84
C THR A 194 9.61 -0.29 2.08
N TRP A 195 9.58 0.22 3.30
CA TRP A 195 9.54 -0.58 4.53
C TRP A 195 8.14 -1.11 4.83
N VAL A 196 7.13 -0.33 4.54
CA VAL A 196 5.74 -0.80 4.60
C VAL A 196 5.52 -1.91 3.56
N LEU A 197 6.20 -1.82 2.41
CA LEU A 197 6.20 -2.86 1.38
C LEU A 197 7.17 -4.01 1.68
N ALA A 198 8.31 -3.78 2.33
CA ALA A 198 9.28 -4.82 2.65
C ALA A 198 8.76 -5.77 3.73
N ALA A 199 8.01 -5.30 4.72
CA ALA A 199 7.22 -6.16 5.58
C ALA A 199 6.24 -7.04 4.78
N HIS A 200 5.94 -6.67 3.53
CA HIS A 200 5.10 -7.43 2.63
C HIS A 200 5.86 -8.25 1.57
N ARG A 201 7.15 -8.02 1.34
CA ARG A 201 7.90 -8.65 0.23
C ARG A 201 9.09 -9.53 0.64
N GLY A 202 9.45 -9.58 1.94
CA GLY A 202 10.61 -10.40 2.40
C GLY A 202 11.93 -10.09 1.72
N GLY A 203 12.05 -8.94 1.08
CA GLY A 203 13.25 -8.49 0.40
C GLY A 203 14.00 -7.46 1.25
N GLY A 204 15.24 -7.78 1.63
CA GLY A 204 16.13 -6.85 2.33
C GLY A 204 16.38 -5.60 1.51
N ILE A 205 16.26 -4.44 2.13
CA ILE A 205 16.62 -3.15 1.52
C ILE A 205 18.10 -2.90 1.78
N PRO A 206 18.88 -2.55 0.74
CA PRO A 206 20.28 -2.15 0.94
C PRO A 206 20.38 -0.93 1.86
N ARG A 207 21.30 -1.01 2.81
CA ARG A 207 21.54 -0.02 3.90
C ARG A 207 21.77 1.44 3.45
N ALA A 208 21.99 1.73 2.18
CA ALA A 208 22.76 2.93 1.83
C ALA A 208 21.95 4.17 1.41
N ASN A 209 20.71 4.10 0.94
CA ASN A 209 20.14 5.26 0.24
C ASN A 209 18.79 5.79 0.70
N ALA A 210 18.04 5.11 1.57
CA ALA A 210 16.69 5.54 1.92
C ALA A 210 16.66 6.76 2.87
N ALA A 211 17.58 6.82 3.83
CA ALA A 211 17.59 7.94 4.81
C ALA A 211 18.21 9.26 4.26
N GLY A 212 19.07 9.15 3.24
CA GLY A 212 19.75 10.31 2.66
C GLY A 212 18.84 11.14 1.73
N ASN A 213 18.01 10.48 0.97
CA ASN A 213 17.14 11.15 0.01
C ASN A 213 15.93 11.80 0.68
N TYR A 214 15.37 11.18 1.72
CA TYR A 214 14.21 11.73 2.41
C TYR A 214 14.51 13.01 3.21
N ARG A 215 15.74 13.18 3.74
CA ARG A 215 16.15 14.44 4.38
C ARG A 215 16.37 15.57 3.38
N ARG A 216 16.75 15.27 2.14
CA ARG A 216 16.85 16.29 1.08
C ARG A 216 15.48 16.76 0.63
N ASP A 217 14.53 15.86 0.46
CA ASP A 217 13.19 16.20 0.01
C ASP A 217 12.37 16.88 1.11
N ALA A 218 12.50 16.46 2.38
CA ALA A 218 11.90 17.19 3.52
C ALA A 218 12.47 18.60 3.73
N GLY A 219 13.74 18.83 3.35
CA GLY A 219 14.35 20.16 3.37
C GLY A 219 13.76 21.14 2.36
N PHE A 220 13.13 20.64 1.30
CA PHE A 220 12.45 21.48 0.31
C PHE A 220 11.12 22.07 0.83
N TYR A 221 10.53 21.45 1.83
CA TYR A 221 9.23 21.85 2.39
C TYR A 221 9.32 22.90 3.52
N HIS A 222 10.52 23.39 3.86
CA HIS A 222 10.70 24.46 4.83
C HIS A 222 10.86 25.86 4.22
N GLN A 223 10.53 26.06 2.95
CA GLN A 223 10.47 27.40 2.38
C GLN A 223 9.06 27.96 2.42
N ARG A 224 8.81 28.75 3.49
CA ARG A 224 7.84 29.83 3.66
C ARG A 224 6.45 29.66 3.04
N ALA A 225 5.48 29.66 3.95
CA ALA A 225 4.11 30.07 3.61
C ALA A 225 4.13 31.49 3.01
N PRO A 226 3.43 31.78 1.92
CA PRO A 226 3.25 33.13 1.44
C PRO A 226 2.28 33.84 2.36
N GLY A 227 2.78 34.81 3.16
CA GLY A 227 1.92 35.69 3.95
C GLY A 227 2.41 36.12 5.33
N GLU A 228 3.71 36.12 5.59
CA GLU A 228 4.26 36.84 6.75
C GLU A 228 5.30 37.87 6.27
N ASP A 229 4.78 38.95 5.73
CA ASP A 229 5.41 40.26 5.71
C ASP A 229 4.29 41.25 6.07
N ASP A 230 4.28 41.66 7.34
CA ASP A 230 4.14 43.00 7.91
C ASP A 230 3.91 42.91 9.43
#